data_41c9d2db682527712e98bee149292b84
#
_entry.id   41c9d2db682527712e98bee149292b84
#
_cell.length_a   1.000
_cell.length_b   1.000
_cell.length_c   1.000
_cell.angle_alpha   90.00
_cell.angle_beta   90.00
_cell.angle_gamma   90.00
#
_symmetry.space_group_name_H-M   'P 1'
#
loop_
_entity.id
_entity.type
_entity.pdbx_description
1 polymer ?
#
loop_
_entity_poly.entity_id
_entity_poly.type
_entity_poly.pdbx_seq_one_letter_code
_entity_poly.pdbx_strand_id
1 'polypeptide(L)'
;SILIISAHWEEDKVTITNGKRPSLIYDYYGFPEETYQIEYPAPGDPVLANKIYKLFQDSGIEAKLDEQRGFDHGMFVPLKIMFPEAEIPCVQ
;
A
#
# COMPACT_ATOMS: atom_id res chain seq x y z
N SER A 1 4.33 6.33 10.56
CA SER A 1 3.77 5.72 9.33
C SER A 1 4.87 5.25 8.40
N ILE A 2 4.56 4.28 7.59
CA ILE A 2 5.49 3.71 6.62
C ILE A 2 4.98 4.02 5.21
N LEU A 3 5.83 4.60 4.39
CA LEU A 3 5.57 4.74 2.96
C LEU A 3 6.31 3.62 2.23
N ILE A 4 5.59 2.85 1.43
CA ILE A 4 6.16 1.74 0.68
C ILE A 4 5.97 1.99 -0.82
N ILE A 5 7.01 1.72 -1.59
CA ILE A 5 6.94 1.77 -3.05
C ILE A 5 7.09 0.35 -3.56
N SER A 6 6.08 -0.13 -4.26
CA SER A 6 6.05 -1.51 -4.74
C SER A 6 6.25 -1.56 -6.25
N ALA A 7 7.14 -2.44 -6.70
CA ALA A 7 7.35 -2.71 -8.11
C ALA A 7 6.19 -3.52 -8.72
N HIS A 8 5.28 -4.01 -7.90
CA HIS A 8 4.14 -4.81 -8.37
C HIS A 8 2.91 -3.97 -8.70
N TRP A 9 3.03 -2.66 -8.61
CA TRP A 9 1.94 -1.73 -8.94
C TRP A 9 2.41 -0.73 -9.97
N GLU A 10 1.88 -0.85 -11.17
CA GLU A 10 2.16 0.06 -12.26
C GLU A 10 0.89 0.83 -12.66
N GLU A 11 1.03 2.14 -12.83
CA GLU A 11 -0.05 3.03 -13.22
C GLU A 11 0.49 4.08 -14.20
N ASP A 12 -0.40 4.70 -14.96
CA ASP A 12 -0.02 5.78 -15.87
C ASP A 12 0.50 7.01 -15.12
N LYS A 13 0.05 7.22 -13.91
CA LYS A 13 0.42 8.35 -13.06
C LYS A 13 0.87 7.82 -11.71
N VAL A 14 1.61 8.65 -10.99
CA VAL A 14 1.90 8.36 -9.58
C VAL A 14 0.58 8.15 -8.86
N THR A 15 0.41 7.02 -8.21
CA THR A 15 -0.83 6.66 -7.54
C THR A 15 -0.53 6.27 -6.09
N ILE A 16 -1.34 6.74 -5.17
CA ILE A 16 -1.10 6.62 -3.74
C ILE A 16 -2.36 6.05 -3.08
N THR A 17 -2.20 5.00 -2.27
CA THR A 17 -3.34 4.47 -1.51
C THR A 17 -3.74 5.46 -0.42
N ASN A 18 -5.02 5.77 -0.33
CA ASN A 18 -5.52 6.65 0.72
C ASN A 18 -6.75 6.11 1.46
N GLY A 19 -7.00 4.82 1.37
CA GLY A 19 -8.03 4.18 2.17
C GLY A 19 -7.63 4.10 3.64
N LYS A 20 -8.61 4.08 4.53
CA LYS A 20 -8.36 3.98 5.97
C LYS A 20 -7.99 2.56 6.40
N ARG A 21 -8.55 1.56 5.73
CA ARG A 21 -8.32 0.14 6.03
C ARG A 21 -8.18 -0.65 4.73
N PRO A 22 -7.05 -0.50 4.03
CA PRO A 22 -6.85 -1.23 2.78
C PRO A 22 -6.84 -2.74 3.04
N SER A 23 -7.46 -3.48 2.15
CA SER A 23 -7.38 -4.93 2.15
C SER A 23 -6.05 -5.38 1.56
N LEU A 24 -5.75 -6.68 1.62
CA LEU A 24 -4.57 -7.20 0.94
C LEU A 24 -4.95 -7.69 -0.46
N ILE A 25 -4.02 -7.53 -1.39
CA ILE A 25 -4.15 -8.07 -2.74
C ILE A 25 -3.17 -9.22 -2.86
N TYR A 26 -3.69 -10.42 -3.09
CA TYR A 26 -2.86 -11.61 -3.30
C TYR A 26 -2.54 -11.70 -4.79
N ASP A 27 -1.63 -10.84 -5.23
CA ASP A 27 -1.27 -10.64 -6.64
C ASP A 27 -0.23 -11.65 -7.14
N TYR A 28 -0.28 -12.87 -6.64
CA TYR A 28 0.57 -13.98 -7.04
C TYR A 28 -0.29 -15.22 -7.24
N TYR A 29 0.27 -16.20 -7.91
CA TYR A 29 -0.44 -17.45 -8.17
C TYR A 29 0.55 -18.63 -8.20
N GLY A 30 0.01 -19.85 -8.10
CA GLY A 30 0.85 -21.05 -8.12
C GLY A 30 1.58 -21.31 -6.81
N PHE A 31 1.22 -20.65 -5.73
CA PHE A 31 1.79 -20.85 -4.41
C PHE A 31 0.89 -21.72 -3.55
N PRO A 32 1.41 -22.31 -2.45
CA PRO A 32 0.58 -23.06 -1.51
C PRO A 32 -0.60 -22.24 -1.00
N GLU A 33 -1.70 -22.91 -0.70
CA GLU A 33 -2.93 -22.25 -0.27
C GLU A 33 -2.73 -21.35 0.94
N GLU A 34 -1.86 -21.75 1.88
CA GLU A 34 -1.57 -20.98 3.09
C GLU A 34 -1.09 -19.56 2.77
N THR A 35 -0.42 -19.35 1.63
CA THR A 35 0.07 -18.02 1.25
C THR A 35 -1.06 -17.06 0.92
N TYR A 36 -2.25 -17.58 0.55
CA TYR A 36 -3.44 -16.76 0.30
C TYR A 36 -4.24 -16.48 1.56
N GLN A 37 -3.79 -16.99 2.69
CA GLN A 37 -4.42 -16.78 4.00
C GLN A 37 -3.59 -15.85 4.89
N ILE A 38 -2.50 -15.31 4.37
CA ILE A 38 -1.68 -14.35 5.09
C ILE A 38 -2.51 -13.11 5.39
N GLU A 39 -2.45 -12.66 6.63
CA GLU A 39 -3.13 -11.45 7.06
C GLU A 39 -2.11 -10.40 7.47
N TYR A 40 -2.36 -9.17 7.08
CA TYR A 40 -1.57 -8.03 7.53
C TYR A 40 -2.50 -6.82 7.64
N PRO A 41 -3.25 -6.71 8.74
CA PRO A 41 -4.31 -5.70 8.88
C PRO A 41 -3.78 -4.33 9.28
N ALA A 42 -2.69 -3.89 8.65
CA ALA A 42 -2.16 -2.55 8.89
C ALA A 42 -3.19 -1.51 8.41
N PRO A 43 -3.43 -0.47 9.22
CA PRO A 43 -4.30 0.62 8.77
C PRO A 43 -3.61 1.44 7.69
N GLY A 44 -4.42 2.11 6.87
CA GLY A 44 -3.91 3.13 5.98
C GLY A 44 -3.68 4.45 6.72
N ASP A 45 -3.11 5.42 6.01
CA ASP A 45 -2.90 6.77 6.56
C ASP A 45 -3.33 7.81 5.54
N PRO A 46 -4.63 8.12 5.47
CA PRO A 46 -5.13 9.09 4.50
C PRO A 46 -4.52 10.48 4.67
N VAL A 47 -4.18 10.87 5.90
CA VAL A 47 -3.55 12.18 6.15
C VAL A 47 -2.18 12.25 5.48
N LEU A 48 -1.36 11.22 5.68
CA LEU A 48 -0.04 11.16 5.04
C LEU A 48 -0.18 11.05 3.52
N ALA A 49 -1.12 10.23 3.04
CA ALA A 49 -1.35 10.07 1.61
C ALA A 49 -1.71 11.42 0.95
N ASN A 50 -2.57 12.20 1.58
CA ASN A 50 -2.93 13.52 1.08
C ASN A 50 -1.76 14.49 1.08
N LYS A 51 -0.89 14.44 2.09
CA LYS A 51 0.32 15.26 2.13
C LYS A 51 1.27 14.93 0.99
N ILE A 52 1.46 13.63 0.73
CA ILE A 52 2.32 13.18 -0.37
C ILE A 52 1.74 13.61 -1.71
N TYR A 53 0.43 13.44 -1.89
CA TYR A 53 -0.27 13.86 -3.08
C TYR A 53 -0.06 15.36 -3.36
N LYS A 54 -0.20 16.18 -2.33
CA LYS A 54 -0.01 17.63 -2.45
C LYS A 54 1.43 17.99 -2.82
N LEU A 55 2.40 17.28 -2.26
CA LEU A 55 3.80 17.50 -2.60
C LEU A 55 4.07 17.23 -4.08
N PHE A 56 3.48 16.17 -4.65
CA PHE A 56 3.60 15.90 -6.07
C PHE A 56 2.96 16.99 -6.90
N GLN A 57 1.77 17.45 -6.53
CA GLN A 57 1.10 18.54 -7.24
C GLN A 57 1.91 19.82 -7.20
N ASP A 58 2.44 20.18 -6.05
CA ASP A 58 3.25 21.40 -5.90
C ASP A 58 4.55 21.32 -6.71
N SER A 59 5.03 20.11 -7.00
CA SER A 59 6.20 19.87 -7.82
C SER A 59 5.90 19.72 -9.31
N GLY A 60 4.64 19.90 -9.71
CA GLY A 60 4.24 19.76 -11.11
C GLY A 60 4.14 18.32 -11.60
N ILE A 61 4.08 17.35 -10.69
CA ILE A 61 3.95 15.93 -11.02
C ILE A 61 2.50 15.51 -10.86
N GLU A 62 1.93 14.97 -11.93
CA GLU A 62 0.57 14.44 -11.89
C GLU A 62 0.49 13.22 -10.99
N ALA A 63 -0.47 13.22 -10.06
CA ALA A 63 -0.68 12.12 -9.14
C ALA A 63 -2.17 11.92 -8.87
N LYS A 64 -2.53 10.75 -8.40
CA LYS A 64 -3.91 10.46 -7.99
C LYS A 64 -3.93 9.66 -6.69
N LEU A 65 -5.05 9.74 -5.99
CA LEU A 65 -5.31 8.97 -4.78
C LEU A 65 -6.26 7.83 -5.12
N ASP A 66 -6.06 6.67 -4.50
CA ASP A 66 -6.90 5.50 -4.70
C ASP A 66 -7.37 4.95 -3.36
N GLU A 67 -8.65 5.12 -3.05
CA GLU A 67 -9.26 4.64 -1.81
C GLU A 67 -9.63 3.16 -1.86
N GLN A 68 -9.68 2.58 -3.04
CA GLN A 68 -10.20 1.24 -3.25
C GLN A 68 -9.10 0.17 -3.27
N ARG A 69 -7.90 0.56 -3.68
CA ARG A 69 -6.82 -0.40 -3.83
C ARG A 69 -6.28 -0.85 -2.48
N GLY A 70 -6.08 -2.14 -2.35
CA GLY A 70 -5.44 -2.73 -1.19
C GLY A 70 -3.92 -2.75 -1.31
N PHE A 71 -3.27 -3.34 -0.33
CA PHE A 71 -1.82 -3.51 -0.30
C PHE A 71 -1.42 -4.81 -0.98
N ASP A 72 -0.47 -4.76 -1.89
CA ASP A 72 0.01 -5.95 -2.60
C ASP A 72 1.11 -6.69 -1.82
N HIS A 73 1.55 -7.85 -2.33
CA HIS A 73 2.52 -8.66 -1.62
C HIS A 73 3.91 -8.01 -1.56
N GLY A 74 4.24 -7.12 -2.44
CA GLY A 74 5.48 -6.35 -2.36
C GLY A 74 5.53 -5.47 -1.12
N MET A 75 4.35 -5.15 -0.58
CA MET A 75 4.21 -4.41 0.67
C MET A 75 4.08 -5.36 1.87
N PHE A 76 3.06 -6.25 1.86
CA PHE A 76 2.73 -6.95 3.09
C PHE A 76 3.70 -8.07 3.46
N VAL A 77 4.38 -8.70 2.51
CA VAL A 77 5.34 -9.76 2.83
C VAL A 77 6.55 -9.22 3.59
N PRO A 78 7.27 -8.18 3.08
CA PRO A 78 8.37 -7.61 3.84
C PRO A 78 7.94 -7.03 5.18
N LEU A 79 6.81 -6.33 5.23
CA LEU A 79 6.37 -5.68 6.47
C LEU A 79 5.89 -6.69 7.51
N LYS A 80 5.33 -7.83 7.09
CA LYS A 80 4.97 -8.88 8.02
C LYS A 80 6.21 -9.45 8.73
N ILE A 81 7.33 -9.50 8.03
CA ILE A 81 8.60 -9.95 8.60
C ILE A 81 9.19 -8.89 9.54
N MET A 82 9.18 -7.62 9.11
CA MET A 82 9.80 -6.52 9.84
C MET A 82 8.96 -6.02 11.01
N PHE A 83 7.64 -5.93 10.81
CA PHE A 83 6.69 -5.38 11.78
C PHE A 83 5.46 -6.28 11.84
N PRO A 84 5.58 -7.49 12.43
CA PRO A 84 4.52 -8.50 12.37
C PRO A 84 3.21 -8.10 13.06
N GLU A 85 3.24 -7.12 13.95
CA GLU A 85 2.04 -6.67 14.68
C GLU A 85 1.08 -5.83 13.84
N ALA A 86 1.53 -5.36 12.67
CA ALA A 86 0.72 -4.55 11.75
C ALA A 86 0.09 -3.32 12.41
N GLU A 87 0.81 -2.70 13.35
CA GLU A 87 0.30 -1.55 14.10
C GLU A 87 0.60 -0.21 13.45
N ILE A 88 1.63 -0.16 12.60
CA ILE A 88 2.09 1.08 11.99
C ILE A 88 1.25 1.36 10.76
N PRO A 89 0.60 2.55 10.67
CA PRO A 89 -0.14 2.91 9.46
C PRO A 89 0.76 2.96 8.23
N CYS A 90 0.22 2.53 7.09
CA CYS A 90 0.98 2.38 5.86
C CYS A 90 0.31 3.09 4.69
N VAL A 91 1.15 3.58 3.78
CA VAL A 91 0.76 4.15 2.50
C VAL A 91 1.58 3.48 1.42
N GLN A 92 0.92 3.05 0.36
CA GLN A 92 1.59 2.48 -0.81
C GLN A 92 1.41 3.37 -2.02
#